data_3a481c8d746d043a44a36e84cb358c00
#
_entry.id   3a481c8d746d043a44a36e84cb358c00
#
_cell.length_a   1.000
_cell.length_b   1.000
_cell.length_c   1.000
_cell.angle_alpha   90.00
_cell.angle_beta   90.00
_cell.angle_gamma   90.00
#
_symmetry.space_group_name_H-M   'P 1'
#
loop_
_entity.id
_entity.type
_entity.pdbx_description
1 polymer ?
#
loop_
_entity_poly.entity_id
_entity_poly.type
_entity_poly.pdbx_seq_one_letter_code
_entity_poly.pdbx_strand_id
1 'polypeptide(L)'
;MDPLDEAIHDITATNSVEDWGGLDVSKMFDFNEKNFWHTNYYKKDILPFDVTLNLNGIAKLDKIHYVPASERETNGQIQKGKFAISNDGINWTETGSFDWKNEDAVKEYQFKGNPEAQYIKMTVEEARGGQGSGTEMYVFKMPGSKMEKAGDINHDGRIDENDFTSYLNYFGLRKGDKDFEGYVSKGDINGNG
;
A
#
# COMPACT_ATOMS: atom_id res chain seq x y z
N MET A 1 19.66 8.44 7.15
CA MET A 1 18.55 7.47 6.96
C MET A 1 18.22 7.52 5.48
N ASP A 2 18.23 6.38 4.79
CA ASP A 2 17.83 6.31 3.37
C ASP A 2 16.39 6.83 3.27
N PRO A 3 16.05 7.70 2.30
CA PRO A 3 14.68 8.16 2.10
C PRO A 3 13.64 7.04 1.97
N LEU A 4 14.05 5.82 1.60
CA LEU A 4 13.18 4.65 1.47
C LEU A 4 13.11 3.76 2.72
N ASP A 5 13.82 4.05 3.80
CA ASP A 5 13.82 3.23 5.04
C ASP A 5 12.41 3.08 5.67
N GLU A 6 11.54 4.07 5.45
CA GLU A 6 10.17 4.05 5.95
C GLU A 6 9.14 3.67 4.88
N ALA A 7 9.60 3.31 3.67
CA ALA A 7 8.71 2.82 2.62
C ALA A 7 8.22 1.41 2.95
N ILE A 8 6.93 1.18 2.73
CA ILE A 8 6.28 -0.12 2.96
C ILE A 8 6.61 -1.04 1.80
N HIS A 9 7.17 -2.21 2.10
CA HIS A 9 7.46 -3.27 1.14
C HIS A 9 6.31 -4.29 1.08
N ASP A 10 6.38 -5.20 0.09
CA ASP A 10 5.45 -6.32 -0.08
C ASP A 10 3.98 -5.90 -0.29
N ILE A 11 3.76 -4.71 -0.84
CA ILE A 11 2.42 -4.25 -1.21
C ILE A 11 1.88 -5.12 -2.34
N THR A 12 0.65 -5.62 -2.18
CA THR A 12 -0.11 -6.21 -3.28
C THR A 12 -1.12 -5.22 -3.80
N ALA A 13 -1.24 -5.12 -5.13
CA ALA A 13 -2.12 -4.16 -5.76
C ALA A 13 -3.06 -4.82 -6.77
N THR A 14 -4.26 -4.28 -6.88
CA THR A 14 -5.25 -4.64 -7.89
C THR A 14 -5.77 -3.38 -8.58
N ASN A 15 -6.14 -3.52 -9.85
CA ASN A 15 -6.70 -2.47 -10.66
C ASN A 15 -8.13 -2.84 -11.09
N SER A 16 -9.06 -1.90 -11.06
CA SER A 16 -10.46 -2.12 -11.46
C SER A 16 -10.66 -2.16 -12.98
N VAL A 17 -9.62 -1.83 -13.75
CA VAL A 17 -9.60 -1.86 -15.21
C VAL A 17 -8.52 -2.82 -15.69
N GLU A 18 -8.55 -3.18 -16.97
CA GLU A 18 -7.60 -4.11 -17.55
C GLU A 18 -6.22 -3.49 -17.73
N ASP A 19 -5.18 -4.20 -17.28
CA ASP A 19 -3.79 -3.82 -17.52
C ASP A 19 -3.32 -4.24 -18.91
N TRP A 20 -2.30 -3.57 -19.45
CA TRP A 20 -1.61 -4.01 -20.65
C TRP A 20 -0.75 -5.25 -20.35
N GLY A 21 -0.78 -6.23 -21.21
CA GLY A 21 -0.07 -7.50 -21.03
C GLY A 21 1.40 -7.33 -20.67
N GLY A 22 1.79 -7.82 -19.48
CA GLY A 22 3.14 -7.71 -18.93
C GLY A 22 3.48 -6.37 -18.26
N LEU A 23 2.55 -5.41 -18.25
CA LEU A 23 2.66 -4.12 -17.56
C LEU A 23 1.58 -3.98 -16.49
N ASP A 24 1.39 -5.03 -15.71
CA ASP A 24 0.37 -5.07 -14.65
C ASP A 24 0.68 -4.11 -13.48
N VAL A 25 -0.34 -3.80 -12.70
CA VAL A 25 -0.29 -2.78 -11.65
C VAL A 25 0.75 -3.08 -10.55
N SER A 26 1.18 -4.33 -10.38
CA SER A 26 2.22 -4.69 -9.41
C SER A 26 3.59 -4.05 -9.73
N LYS A 27 3.80 -3.64 -10.99
CA LYS A 27 5.00 -2.93 -11.43
C LYS A 27 5.22 -1.58 -10.75
N MET A 28 4.17 -0.99 -10.19
CA MET A 28 4.31 0.25 -9.40
C MET A 28 4.72 0.01 -7.95
N PHE A 29 4.92 -1.24 -7.51
CA PHE A 29 5.15 -1.58 -6.11
C PHE A 29 6.28 -2.59 -5.94
N ASP A 30 7.12 -2.77 -6.96
CA ASP A 30 8.20 -3.77 -6.96
C ASP A 30 9.59 -3.16 -6.67
N PHE A 31 9.66 -1.87 -6.36
CA PHE A 31 10.89 -1.10 -6.10
C PHE A 31 11.88 -1.14 -7.28
N ASN A 32 11.36 -1.22 -8.52
CA ASN A 32 12.14 -1.33 -9.72
C ASN A 32 11.77 -0.25 -10.75
N GLU A 33 12.34 0.92 -10.63
CA GLU A 33 12.11 2.05 -11.55
C GLU A 33 12.54 1.79 -13.02
N LYS A 34 13.00 0.57 -13.35
CA LYS A 34 13.34 0.18 -14.72
C LYS A 34 12.16 -0.39 -15.50
N ASN A 35 11.05 -0.65 -14.87
CA ASN A 35 9.79 -1.05 -15.49
C ASN A 35 8.68 -0.02 -15.20
N PHE A 36 7.47 -0.27 -15.64
CA PHE A 36 6.32 0.57 -15.35
C PHE A 36 5.02 -0.21 -15.54
N TRP A 37 3.97 0.25 -14.91
CA TRP A 37 2.60 -0.16 -15.12
C TRP A 37 1.92 0.68 -16.20
N HIS A 38 0.99 0.05 -16.96
CA HIS A 38 0.09 0.76 -17.85
C HIS A 38 -1.24 0.02 -18.00
N THR A 39 -2.35 0.77 -18.02
CA THR A 39 -3.67 0.22 -18.39
C THR A 39 -3.68 -0.20 -19.87
N ASN A 40 -4.65 -1.03 -20.25
CA ASN A 40 -4.73 -1.50 -21.63
C ASN A 40 -4.95 -0.34 -22.62
N TYR A 41 -3.98 -0.10 -23.52
CA TYR A 41 -3.97 0.99 -24.49
C TYR A 41 -5.19 1.02 -25.41
N TYR A 42 -5.83 -0.11 -25.66
CA TYR A 42 -6.99 -0.21 -26.54
C TYR A 42 -8.31 0.09 -25.84
N LYS A 43 -8.33 0.12 -24.51
CA LYS A 43 -9.54 0.46 -23.76
C LYS A 43 -9.71 1.98 -23.72
N LYS A 44 -10.93 2.41 -23.98
CA LYS A 44 -11.34 3.82 -23.98
C LYS A 44 -12.31 4.05 -22.83
N ASP A 45 -12.43 5.30 -22.41
CA ASP A 45 -13.43 5.73 -21.42
C ASP A 45 -13.35 4.91 -20.10
N ILE A 46 -12.11 4.60 -19.66
CA ILE A 46 -11.89 3.81 -18.46
C ILE A 46 -11.94 4.64 -17.17
N LEU A 47 -11.88 5.97 -17.27
CA LEU A 47 -11.95 6.86 -16.10
C LEU A 47 -13.41 7.06 -15.65
N PRO A 48 -13.66 7.15 -14.32
CA PRO A 48 -12.70 6.91 -13.25
C PRO A 48 -12.44 5.42 -13.04
N PHE A 49 -11.26 5.08 -12.51
CA PHE A 49 -10.94 3.72 -12.11
C PHE A 49 -10.21 3.69 -10.76
N ASP A 50 -10.21 2.53 -10.10
CA ASP A 50 -9.59 2.35 -8.79
C ASP A 50 -8.33 1.49 -8.89
N VAL A 51 -7.28 1.90 -8.17
CA VAL A 51 -6.14 1.06 -7.80
C VAL A 51 -6.22 0.82 -6.29
N THR A 52 -6.34 -0.45 -5.90
CA THR A 52 -6.46 -0.86 -4.50
C THR A 52 -5.18 -1.54 -4.04
N LEU A 53 -4.60 -1.04 -2.96
CA LEU A 53 -3.39 -1.54 -2.33
C LEU A 53 -3.75 -2.30 -1.06
N ASN A 54 -3.15 -3.47 -0.86
CA ASN A 54 -3.09 -4.13 0.44
C ASN A 54 -1.65 -4.04 0.94
N LEU A 55 -1.46 -3.39 2.07
CA LEU A 55 -0.15 -3.18 2.71
C LEU A 55 0.34 -4.44 3.45
N ASN A 56 -0.49 -5.50 3.48
CA ASN A 56 -0.23 -6.75 4.21
C ASN A 56 0.03 -6.53 5.72
N GLY A 57 -0.54 -5.48 6.27
CA GLY A 57 -0.49 -5.12 7.67
C GLY A 57 -1.06 -3.73 7.91
N ILE A 58 -1.43 -3.42 9.14
CA ILE A 58 -1.89 -2.08 9.52
C ILE A 58 -0.67 -1.19 9.74
N ALA A 59 -0.61 -0.09 9.00
CA ALA A 59 0.45 0.91 9.10
C ALA A 59 -0.13 2.28 9.46
N LYS A 60 0.61 3.03 10.27
CA LYS A 60 0.36 4.46 10.48
C LYS A 60 0.92 5.23 9.30
N LEU A 61 0.04 5.73 8.43
CA LEU A 61 0.41 6.31 7.14
C LEU A 61 0.99 7.71 7.29
N ASP A 62 2.05 7.98 6.53
CA ASP A 62 2.62 9.31 6.40
C ASP A 62 2.25 9.91 5.04
N LYS A 63 2.80 9.38 3.96
CA LYS A 63 2.63 9.92 2.61
C LYS A 63 2.75 8.87 1.51
N ILE A 64 2.41 9.29 0.30
CA ILE A 64 2.65 8.54 -0.94
C ILE A 64 3.51 9.41 -1.86
N HIS A 65 4.51 8.77 -2.50
CA HIS A 65 5.18 9.33 -3.68
C HIS A 65 4.77 8.54 -4.92
N TYR A 66 4.30 9.22 -5.93
CA TYR A 66 4.04 8.64 -7.25
C TYR A 66 5.10 9.11 -8.23
N VAL A 67 5.77 8.17 -8.88
CA VAL A 67 6.80 8.39 -9.91
C VAL A 67 6.16 8.15 -11.27
N PRO A 68 5.94 9.19 -12.09
CA PRO A 68 5.37 9.04 -13.43
C PRO A 68 6.27 8.23 -14.35
N ALA A 69 5.70 7.53 -15.33
CA ALA A 69 6.45 6.77 -16.35
C ALA A 69 7.02 7.65 -17.48
N SER A 70 7.55 8.82 -17.15
CA SER A 70 7.88 9.93 -18.05
C SER A 70 8.92 9.61 -19.13
N GLU A 71 9.93 8.79 -18.81
CA GLU A 71 11.00 8.46 -19.76
C GLU A 71 10.58 7.42 -20.81
N ARG A 72 9.50 6.69 -20.57
CA ARG A 72 9.06 5.57 -21.40
C ARG A 72 7.70 5.78 -22.02
N GLU A 73 6.79 6.30 -21.22
CA GLU A 73 5.40 6.48 -21.60
C GLU A 73 4.80 7.67 -20.85
N THR A 74 4.58 8.76 -21.55
CA THR A 74 3.95 9.95 -20.94
C THR A 74 2.42 9.87 -20.94
N ASN A 75 1.84 8.97 -21.74
CA ASN A 75 0.42 8.68 -21.69
C ASN A 75 0.10 7.95 -20.38
N GLY A 76 -1.04 8.26 -19.78
CA GLY A 76 -1.44 7.63 -18.53
C GLY A 76 -0.90 8.28 -17.25
N GLN A 77 -0.10 9.35 -17.33
CA GLN A 77 0.30 10.08 -16.12
C GLN A 77 -0.92 10.52 -15.33
N ILE A 78 -0.99 10.08 -14.06
CA ILE A 78 -2.11 10.37 -13.16
C ILE A 78 -2.07 11.84 -12.76
N GLN A 79 -3.21 12.53 -12.89
CA GLN A 79 -3.33 13.96 -12.66
C GLN A 79 -4.26 14.32 -11.52
N LYS A 80 -5.45 13.72 -11.46
CA LYS A 80 -6.41 14.00 -10.39
C LYS A 80 -7.06 12.73 -9.88
N GLY A 81 -7.46 12.80 -8.63
CA GLY A 81 -8.18 11.72 -8.00
C GLY A 81 -8.28 11.92 -6.50
N LYS A 82 -8.55 10.85 -5.81
CA LYS A 82 -8.71 10.84 -4.37
C LYS A 82 -8.17 9.55 -3.75
N PHE A 83 -7.85 9.64 -2.48
CA PHE A 83 -7.47 8.49 -1.67
C PHE A 83 -8.52 8.17 -0.63
N ALA A 84 -8.76 6.89 -0.41
CA ALA A 84 -9.54 6.35 0.69
C ALA A 84 -8.75 5.23 1.36
N ILE A 85 -9.02 5.00 2.63
CA ILE A 85 -8.38 3.95 3.44
C ILE A 85 -9.41 3.01 4.05
N SER A 86 -8.97 1.80 4.37
CA SER A 86 -9.79 0.76 5.01
C SER A 86 -8.92 -0.18 5.84
N ASN A 87 -9.51 -0.82 6.85
CA ASN A 87 -8.89 -1.92 7.59
C ASN A 87 -9.45 -3.30 7.22
N ASP A 88 -10.58 -3.35 6.50
CA ASP A 88 -11.26 -4.60 6.11
C ASP A 88 -11.41 -4.77 4.59
N GLY A 89 -11.00 -3.76 3.79
CA GLY A 89 -11.14 -3.75 2.33
C GLY A 89 -12.59 -3.56 1.83
N ILE A 90 -13.54 -3.34 2.74
CA ILE A 90 -14.98 -3.23 2.46
C ILE A 90 -15.49 -1.82 2.81
N ASN A 91 -15.20 -1.38 4.03
CA ASN A 91 -15.62 -0.07 4.53
C ASN A 91 -14.51 0.96 4.31
N TRP A 92 -14.78 1.98 3.49
CA TRP A 92 -13.80 2.95 3.05
C TRP A 92 -14.05 4.33 3.64
N THR A 93 -12.98 4.99 4.10
CA THR A 93 -13.00 6.37 4.56
C THR A 93 -12.13 7.21 3.63
N GLU A 94 -12.71 8.22 2.97
CA GLU A 94 -11.97 9.15 2.12
C GLU A 94 -11.03 10.01 2.98
N THR A 95 -9.77 10.12 2.57
CA THR A 95 -8.74 10.91 3.26
C THR A 95 -8.47 12.25 2.59
N GLY A 96 -8.83 12.40 1.34
CA GLY A 96 -8.71 13.62 0.57
C GLY A 96 -8.48 13.37 -0.92
N SER A 97 -8.47 14.47 -1.66
CA SER A 97 -8.20 14.49 -3.11
C SER A 97 -6.83 15.07 -3.41
N PHE A 98 -6.34 14.77 -4.60
CA PHE A 98 -5.12 15.36 -5.16
C PHE A 98 -5.40 15.96 -6.54
N ASP A 99 -4.65 17.00 -6.88
CA ASP A 99 -4.61 17.62 -8.21
C ASP A 99 -3.14 17.84 -8.56
N TRP A 100 -2.53 16.81 -9.18
CA TRP A 100 -1.14 16.82 -9.59
C TRP A 100 -1.00 17.41 -10.98
N LYS A 101 -0.01 18.27 -11.16
CA LYS A 101 0.27 18.84 -12.46
C LYS A 101 0.73 17.76 -13.45
N ASN A 102 0.43 17.97 -14.73
CA ASN A 102 0.95 17.16 -15.82
C ASN A 102 2.42 17.51 -16.10
N GLU A 103 3.30 17.01 -15.27
CA GLU A 103 4.75 17.17 -15.35
C GLU A 103 5.46 15.89 -14.88
N ASP A 104 6.71 15.70 -15.29
CA ASP A 104 7.47 14.47 -15.04
C ASP A 104 8.05 14.36 -13.62
N ALA A 105 7.83 15.36 -12.79
CA ALA A 105 8.28 15.34 -11.40
C ALA A 105 7.54 14.30 -10.56
N VAL A 106 8.23 13.76 -9.54
CA VAL A 106 7.61 12.94 -8.51
C VAL A 106 6.49 13.73 -7.82
N LYS A 107 5.34 13.10 -7.63
CA LYS A 107 4.17 13.67 -6.97
C LYS A 107 4.09 13.18 -5.53
N GLU A 108 3.61 14.02 -4.64
CA GLU A 108 3.41 13.65 -3.24
C GLU A 108 1.95 13.84 -2.83
N TYR A 109 1.46 12.93 -2.00
CA TYR A 109 0.22 13.05 -1.26
C TYR A 109 0.49 12.79 0.23
N GLN A 110 0.17 13.75 1.10
CA GLN A 110 0.36 13.66 2.53
C GLN A 110 -0.95 13.23 3.22
N PHE A 111 -0.91 12.16 4.01
CA PHE A 111 -2.04 11.73 4.83
C PHE A 111 -2.19 12.63 6.06
N LYS A 112 -3.27 13.41 6.12
CA LYS A 112 -3.54 14.28 7.27
C LYS A 112 -3.88 13.46 8.51
N GLY A 113 -3.24 13.78 9.63
CA GLY A 113 -3.49 13.11 10.90
C GLY A 113 -2.91 11.70 11.00
N ASN A 114 -2.14 11.27 10.02
CA ASN A 114 -1.43 9.98 10.00
C ASN A 114 -2.33 8.80 10.39
N PRO A 115 -3.39 8.54 9.61
CA PRO A 115 -4.35 7.48 9.92
C PRO A 115 -3.70 6.09 9.86
N GLU A 116 -4.29 5.14 10.56
CA GLU A 116 -3.90 3.73 10.51
C GLU A 116 -4.77 2.97 9.53
N ALA A 117 -4.15 2.22 8.61
CA ALA A 117 -4.86 1.43 7.62
C ALA A 117 -4.05 0.24 7.11
N GLN A 118 -4.77 -0.81 6.70
CA GLN A 118 -4.22 -1.94 5.95
C GLN A 118 -4.39 -1.75 4.45
N TYR A 119 -5.47 -1.10 4.02
CA TYR A 119 -5.78 -0.92 2.60
C TYR A 119 -5.82 0.57 2.24
N ILE A 120 -5.32 0.88 1.04
CA ILE A 120 -5.44 2.19 0.42
C ILE A 120 -6.11 2.00 -0.93
N LYS A 121 -7.06 2.86 -1.25
CA LYS A 121 -7.66 2.94 -2.58
C LYS A 121 -7.38 4.31 -3.18
N MET A 122 -6.79 4.32 -4.36
CA MET A 122 -6.65 5.50 -5.20
C MET A 122 -7.71 5.43 -6.30
N THR A 123 -8.64 6.37 -6.31
CA THR A 123 -9.56 6.57 -7.44
C THR A 123 -8.94 7.60 -8.37
N VAL A 124 -8.62 7.20 -9.58
CA VAL A 124 -8.07 8.06 -10.64
C VAL A 124 -9.24 8.66 -11.41
N GLU A 125 -9.36 9.98 -11.39
CA GLU A 125 -10.43 10.73 -12.03
C GLU A 125 -9.96 11.42 -13.32
N GLU A 126 -8.70 11.86 -13.37
CA GLU A 126 -8.07 12.43 -14.56
C GLU A 126 -6.66 11.87 -14.73
N ALA A 127 -6.33 11.50 -15.96
CA ALA A 127 -4.98 11.10 -16.35
C ALA A 127 -4.72 11.47 -17.81
N ARG A 128 -3.46 11.71 -18.15
CA ARG A 128 -3.05 12.11 -19.50
C ARG A 128 -3.47 11.04 -20.52
N GLY A 129 -4.17 11.45 -21.54
CA GLY A 129 -4.68 10.54 -22.58
C GLY A 129 -5.78 9.59 -22.14
N GLY A 130 -6.34 9.77 -20.94
CA GLY A 130 -7.44 8.95 -20.42
C GLY A 130 -7.04 7.51 -20.05
N GLN A 131 -5.74 7.28 -19.80
CA GLN A 131 -5.17 5.99 -19.41
C GLN A 131 -4.55 6.09 -18.02
N GLY A 132 -4.05 5.00 -17.46
CA GLY A 132 -3.26 4.99 -16.23
C GLY A 132 -1.88 4.41 -16.45
N SER A 133 -0.84 5.05 -15.91
CA SER A 133 0.52 4.52 -15.91
C SER A 133 1.30 5.03 -14.70
N GLY A 134 2.41 4.38 -14.39
CA GLY A 134 3.35 4.83 -13.35
C GLY A 134 4.57 3.92 -13.30
N THR A 135 5.72 4.51 -13.05
CA THR A 135 6.96 3.76 -12.85
C THR A 135 6.97 3.14 -11.46
N GLU A 136 6.66 3.93 -10.42
CA GLU A 136 6.70 3.47 -9.05
C GLU A 136 5.72 4.26 -8.17
N MET A 137 5.23 3.64 -7.11
CA MET A 137 4.46 4.31 -6.06
C MET A 137 4.93 3.83 -4.69
N TYR A 138 5.63 4.72 -4.00
CA TYR A 138 6.09 4.46 -2.64
C TYR A 138 5.04 4.89 -1.63
N VAL A 139 4.66 3.99 -0.75
CA VAL A 139 3.81 4.29 0.41
C VAL A 139 4.70 4.34 1.65
N PHE A 140 4.68 5.44 2.37
CA PHE A 140 5.50 5.64 3.56
C PHE A 140 4.66 5.53 4.82
N LYS A 141 5.17 4.79 5.80
CA LYS A 141 4.67 4.83 7.17
C LYS A 141 5.32 5.99 7.93
N MET A 142 4.69 6.41 9.01
CA MET A 142 5.26 7.39 9.93
C MET A 142 6.65 6.94 10.41
N PRO A 143 7.66 7.82 10.37
CA PRO A 143 9.00 7.50 10.82
C PRO A 143 9.01 6.93 12.24
N GLY A 144 9.67 5.78 12.40
CA GLY A 144 9.76 5.06 13.66
C GLY A 144 8.50 4.32 14.10
N SER A 145 7.39 4.37 13.33
CA SER A 145 6.23 3.55 13.61
C SER A 145 6.44 2.11 13.12
N LYS A 146 5.77 1.17 13.79
CA LYS A 146 5.76 -0.24 13.40
C LYS A 146 4.48 -0.56 12.64
N MET A 147 4.56 -1.51 11.71
CA MET A 147 3.38 -2.11 11.10
C MET A 147 2.89 -3.27 11.97
N GLU A 148 1.57 -3.39 12.07
CA GLU A 148 0.95 -4.58 12.68
C GLU A 148 0.65 -5.61 11.59
N LYS A 149 1.43 -6.67 11.54
CA LYS A 149 1.23 -7.80 10.62
C LYS A 149 0.78 -9.03 11.42
N ALA A 150 -0.23 -9.75 10.93
CA ALA A 150 -0.60 -11.02 11.53
C ALA A 150 0.57 -12.02 11.38
N GLY A 151 1.05 -12.57 12.50
CA GLY A 151 2.22 -13.45 12.52
C GLY A 151 3.54 -12.77 12.84
N ASP A 152 3.63 -11.44 12.80
CA ASP A 152 4.78 -10.66 13.28
C ASP A 152 4.67 -10.52 14.81
N ILE A 153 5.14 -11.54 15.52
CA ILE A 153 4.97 -11.67 16.98
C ILE A 153 5.95 -10.79 17.74
N ASN A 154 7.16 -10.61 17.22
CA ASN A 154 8.18 -9.77 17.81
C ASN A 154 8.05 -8.29 17.41
N HIS A 155 7.14 -7.95 16.48
CA HIS A 155 6.87 -6.60 15.98
C HIS A 155 8.08 -5.93 15.31
N ASP A 156 8.95 -6.70 14.63
CA ASP A 156 10.06 -6.13 13.88
C ASP A 156 9.70 -5.74 12.44
N GLY A 157 8.46 -6.05 12.01
CA GLY A 157 7.89 -5.75 10.69
C GLY A 157 8.13 -6.84 9.65
N ARG A 158 8.75 -7.96 10.04
CA ARG A 158 8.97 -9.15 9.22
C ARG A 158 8.17 -10.32 9.78
N ILE A 159 7.94 -11.33 8.97
CA ILE A 159 7.42 -12.63 9.40
C ILE A 159 8.49 -13.65 9.06
N ASP A 160 9.26 -14.07 10.07
CA ASP A 160 10.38 -14.99 9.89
C ASP A 160 10.55 -15.95 11.09
N GLU A 161 11.68 -16.65 11.15
CA GLU A 161 11.98 -17.62 12.22
C GLU A 161 12.08 -16.98 13.63
N ASN A 162 12.31 -15.67 13.70
CA ASN A 162 12.37 -14.96 14.99
C ASN A 162 10.97 -14.81 15.58
N ASP A 163 9.92 -14.70 14.75
CA ASP A 163 8.53 -14.71 15.20
C ASP A 163 8.16 -16.06 15.79
N PHE A 164 8.56 -17.13 15.10
CA PHE A 164 8.36 -18.48 15.62
C PHE A 164 9.08 -18.71 16.96
N THR A 165 10.29 -18.22 17.09
CA THR A 165 11.06 -18.27 18.35
C THR A 165 10.36 -17.47 19.44
N SER A 166 9.85 -16.29 19.11
CA SER A 166 9.06 -15.45 20.03
C SER A 166 7.76 -16.16 20.43
N TYR A 167 7.06 -16.79 19.50
CA TYR A 167 5.88 -17.59 19.78
C TYR A 167 6.16 -18.74 20.76
N LEU A 168 7.28 -19.45 20.62
CA LEU A 168 7.65 -20.54 21.51
C LEU A 168 7.83 -20.10 22.98
N ASN A 169 8.25 -18.85 23.22
CA ASN A 169 8.37 -18.29 24.55
C ASN A 169 7.01 -18.11 25.24
N TYR A 170 5.93 -18.04 24.47
CA TYR A 170 4.57 -17.85 24.97
C TYR A 170 3.69 -19.11 24.77
N PHE A 171 4.30 -20.19 24.27
CA PHE A 171 3.58 -21.42 24.01
C PHE A 171 2.97 -22.01 25.29
N GLY A 172 1.66 -22.23 25.25
CA GLY A 172 0.91 -22.76 26.39
C GLY A 172 0.23 -21.71 27.27
N LEU A 173 0.44 -20.42 27.01
CA LEU A 173 -0.37 -19.36 27.64
C LEU A 173 -1.81 -19.41 27.14
N ARG A 174 -2.76 -19.10 28.03
CA ARG A 174 -4.19 -19.08 27.76
C ARG A 174 -4.75 -17.69 28.00
N LYS A 175 -5.90 -17.41 27.40
CA LYS A 175 -6.65 -16.18 27.66
C LYS A 175 -6.87 -15.98 29.16
N GLY A 176 -6.39 -14.86 29.67
CA GLY A 176 -6.39 -14.52 31.09
C GLY A 176 -5.04 -14.67 31.79
N ASP A 177 -4.03 -15.26 31.15
CA ASP A 177 -2.65 -15.25 31.63
C ASP A 177 -2.04 -13.87 31.42
N LYS A 178 -1.14 -13.46 32.32
CA LYS A 178 -0.59 -12.07 32.38
C LYS A 178 0.01 -11.59 31.07
N ASP A 179 0.65 -12.47 30.29
CA ASP A 179 1.37 -12.11 29.06
C ASP A 179 0.59 -12.50 27.77
N PHE A 180 -0.63 -12.98 27.91
CA PHE A 180 -1.47 -13.39 26.76
C PHE A 180 -1.94 -12.20 25.93
N GLU A 181 -2.39 -11.12 26.56
CA GLU A 181 -3.08 -10.03 25.90
C GLU A 181 -2.17 -9.15 25.00
N GLY A 182 -0.85 -9.19 25.20
CA GLY A 182 0.09 -8.37 24.41
C GLY A 182 0.53 -9.03 23.11
N TYR A 183 1.09 -10.22 23.20
CA TYR A 183 1.78 -10.89 22.09
C TYR A 183 1.01 -12.10 21.56
N VAL A 184 0.43 -12.88 22.45
CA VAL A 184 -0.13 -14.19 22.11
C VAL A 184 -1.51 -14.07 21.46
N SER A 185 -2.30 -13.06 21.83
CA SER A 185 -3.61 -12.80 21.21
C SER A 185 -3.51 -12.56 19.70
N LYS A 186 -2.38 -12.06 19.20
CA LYS A 186 -2.12 -11.86 17.75
C LYS A 186 -1.71 -13.15 17.04
N GLY A 187 -1.23 -14.15 17.77
CA GLY A 187 -0.96 -15.50 17.26
C GLY A 187 -2.18 -16.44 17.32
N ASP A 188 -3.23 -16.02 17.98
CA ASP A 188 -4.49 -16.75 18.05
C ASP A 188 -5.33 -16.53 16.79
N ILE A 189 -4.93 -17.19 15.72
CA ILE A 189 -5.52 -17.05 14.37
C ILE A 189 -7.00 -17.42 14.34
N ASN A 190 -7.45 -18.28 15.24
CA ASN A 190 -8.84 -18.76 15.29
C ASN A 190 -9.68 -18.12 16.41
N GLY A 191 -9.09 -17.25 17.23
CA GLY A 191 -9.78 -16.50 18.28
C GLY A 191 -10.32 -17.31 19.43
N ASN A 192 -9.80 -18.55 19.65
CA ASN A 192 -10.32 -19.43 20.67
C ASN A 192 -9.60 -19.35 22.03
N GLY A 193 -8.54 -18.52 22.14
CA GLY A 193 -7.75 -18.37 23.37
C GLY A 193 -6.82 -19.53 23.61
#